data_533cf027eccf2521c32f84dbca44ba70
#
_entry.id   533cf027eccf2521c32f84dbca44ba70
#
_cell.length_a   1.000
_cell.length_b   1.000
_cell.length_c   1.000
_cell.angle_alpha   90.00
_cell.angle_beta   90.00
_cell.angle_gamma   90.00
#
_symmetry.space_group_name_H-M   'P 1'
#
loop_
_entity.id
_entity.type
_entity.pdbx_description
1 polymer ?
#
loop_
_entity_poly.entity_id
_entity_poly.type
_entity_poly.pdbx_seq_one_letter_code
_entity_poly.pdbx_strand_id
1 'polypeptide(L)'
;MGRAPVELTDRPEAPRDRTLCPAAGPVGLARASGSDGGHGISATKVFTLDPSTAGNNPEGVAWDSRSQTFFVGTVGTGTIYRASLRDTTLRPFITPPAADPADSAVGMKVSRGKLYVAGGTTGSIYVYDIRTGALMARFETGSGGFLNDLVVTEEGDVYVTDSFRPMLWHLTRAMIKAGTGTPQAINVGPEIAYTTGQFNLNGIVARRDGRELIVVSTFSESLFRIDIDRHNSAARKITKIDAPALAGDGLLIDRGQLLVVTGDPAEVTVLNLSRHDSRARVSKVLTDSSMHGSSTIAHAENRYLVVNADFTHSALPFTVSALPRGRSESHH
;
A
#
# COMPACT_ATOMS: atom_id res chain seq x y z
N MET A 1 -0.01 -38.80 22.12
CA MET A 1 -1.30 -38.22 22.47
C MET A 1 -1.55 -37.11 21.44
N GLY A 2 -2.42 -37.40 20.46
CA GLY A 2 -2.68 -36.52 19.31
C GLY A 2 -3.58 -35.36 19.68
N ARG A 3 -3.29 -34.21 19.11
CA ARG A 3 -4.23 -33.07 19.07
C ARG A 3 -5.00 -33.12 17.76
N ALA A 4 -6.32 -33.12 17.88
CA ALA A 4 -7.27 -33.03 16.77
C ALA A 4 -7.32 -31.59 16.20
N PRO A 5 -7.67 -31.43 14.90
CA PRO A 5 -7.84 -30.10 14.28
C PRO A 5 -9.15 -29.44 14.77
N VAL A 6 -9.09 -28.14 14.93
CA VAL A 6 -10.26 -27.29 15.24
C VAL A 6 -10.97 -26.97 13.92
N GLU A 7 -12.20 -27.44 13.75
CA GLU A 7 -13.13 -27.02 12.70
C GLU A 7 -13.66 -25.62 12.97
N LEU A 8 -13.52 -24.76 11.98
CA LEU A 8 -14.18 -23.46 11.92
C LEU A 8 -15.57 -23.63 11.29
N THR A 9 -16.60 -23.68 12.11
CA THR A 9 -18.00 -23.58 11.66
C THR A 9 -18.64 -22.30 12.17
N ASP A 10 -19.50 -21.78 11.31
CA ASP A 10 -20.54 -20.75 11.49
C ASP A 10 -20.15 -19.28 11.29
N ARG A 11 -20.49 -18.84 10.07
CA ARG A 11 -20.81 -17.46 9.75
C ARG A 11 -22.33 -17.25 9.82
N PRO A 12 -22.84 -16.18 10.45
CA PRO A 12 -24.24 -15.81 10.31
C PRO A 12 -24.50 -15.13 8.95
N GLU A 13 -25.51 -15.57 8.24
CA GLU A 13 -26.04 -14.96 7.01
C GLU A 13 -26.68 -13.60 7.31
N ALA A 14 -26.39 -12.61 6.44
CA ALA A 14 -27.06 -11.32 6.44
C ALA A 14 -28.39 -11.41 5.66
N PRO A 15 -29.44 -10.66 6.04
CA PRO A 15 -30.74 -10.70 5.38
C PRO A 15 -30.71 -9.96 4.04
N ARG A 16 -31.25 -10.62 3.02
CA ARG A 16 -31.53 -10.05 1.68
C ARG A 16 -32.85 -9.29 1.74
N ASP A 17 -32.80 -7.98 1.53
CA ASP A 17 -34.01 -7.25 1.15
C ASP A 17 -33.88 -6.71 -0.27
N ARG A 18 -34.85 -7.08 -1.10
CA ARG A 18 -34.98 -6.69 -2.50
C ARG A 18 -35.99 -5.55 -2.60
N THR A 19 -35.53 -4.40 -3.06
CA THR A 19 -36.45 -3.40 -3.62
C THR A 19 -35.98 -3.01 -5.01
N LEU A 20 -36.81 -3.36 -5.99
CA LEU A 20 -36.70 -3.02 -7.41
C LEU A 20 -37.01 -1.54 -7.61
N CYS A 21 -36.18 -0.83 -8.37
CA CYS A 21 -36.55 0.42 -9.03
C CYS A 21 -36.23 0.37 -10.53
N PRO A 22 -36.98 1.09 -11.37
CA PRO A 22 -37.19 0.74 -12.78
C PRO A 22 -36.16 1.35 -13.73
N ALA A 23 -36.02 0.70 -14.89
CA ALA A 23 -35.19 1.00 -16.01
C ALA A 23 -35.45 2.40 -16.63
N ALA A 24 -34.36 3.16 -16.85
CA ALA A 24 -34.34 4.32 -17.75
C ALA A 24 -33.74 3.91 -19.10
N GLY A 25 -34.44 4.29 -20.17
CA GLY A 25 -34.14 3.92 -21.54
C GLY A 25 -32.92 4.67 -22.16
N PRO A 26 -32.53 4.31 -23.39
CA PRO A 26 -31.26 4.73 -23.98
C PRO A 26 -31.30 6.15 -24.53
N VAL A 27 -30.34 6.96 -24.14
CA VAL A 27 -30.07 8.29 -24.75
C VAL A 27 -29.00 8.13 -25.83
N GLY A 28 -29.31 8.66 -27.02
CA GLY A 28 -28.56 8.48 -28.24
C GLY A 28 -27.14 9.05 -28.23
N LEU A 29 -26.26 8.33 -28.91
CA LEU A 29 -24.88 8.71 -29.26
C LEU A 29 -24.89 9.81 -30.34
N ALA A 30 -24.40 10.99 -29.99
CA ALA A 30 -23.94 11.98 -30.98
C ALA A 30 -22.45 11.72 -31.29
N ARG A 31 -22.14 11.31 -32.53
CA ARG A 31 -20.78 11.26 -33.06
C ARG A 31 -20.31 12.69 -33.32
N ALA A 32 -19.27 13.11 -32.59
CA ALA A 32 -18.46 14.25 -32.98
C ALA A 32 -17.16 13.74 -33.59
N SER A 33 -17.02 13.90 -34.90
CA SER A 33 -15.75 13.75 -35.63
C SER A 33 -14.96 15.06 -35.48
N GLY A 34 -13.90 15.04 -34.71
CA GLY A 34 -12.92 16.10 -34.57
C GLY A 34 -11.53 15.48 -34.52
N SER A 35 -10.79 15.61 -35.60
CA SER A 35 -9.36 15.30 -35.70
C SER A 35 -8.59 16.44 -35.03
N ASP A 36 -8.17 16.25 -33.77
CA ASP A 36 -7.14 17.09 -33.17
C ASP A 36 -5.98 16.22 -32.73
N GLY A 37 -4.78 16.59 -33.22
CA GLY A 37 -3.50 15.96 -32.89
C GLY A 37 -3.10 16.14 -31.41
N GLY A 38 -3.87 15.53 -30.52
CA GLY A 38 -3.58 15.45 -29.10
C GLY A 38 -2.61 14.29 -28.85
N HIS A 39 -1.48 14.55 -28.21
CA HIS A 39 -0.63 13.52 -27.63
C HIS A 39 -1.47 12.69 -26.66
N GLY A 40 -1.91 11.50 -27.11
CA GLY A 40 -2.88 10.66 -26.42
C GLY A 40 -2.45 10.35 -24.99
N ILE A 41 -3.40 10.39 -24.07
CA ILE A 41 -3.25 9.80 -22.74
C ILE A 41 -2.90 8.33 -22.98
N SER A 42 -1.70 7.92 -22.55
CA SER A 42 -1.24 6.53 -22.74
C SER A 42 -2.23 5.59 -22.06
N ALA A 43 -2.74 4.59 -22.77
CA ALA A 43 -3.65 3.58 -22.21
C ALA A 43 -3.06 2.90 -20.96
N THR A 44 -3.92 2.37 -20.11
CA THR A 44 -3.51 1.51 -18.99
C THR A 44 -2.70 0.33 -19.52
N LYS A 45 -1.63 0.00 -18.83
CA LYS A 45 -0.81 -1.18 -19.10
C LYS A 45 -0.94 -2.17 -17.95
N VAL A 46 -1.08 -3.45 -18.27
CA VAL A 46 -1.17 -4.52 -17.26
C VAL A 46 0.13 -5.32 -17.29
N PHE A 47 0.66 -5.58 -16.10
CA PHE A 47 1.82 -6.45 -15.90
C PHE A 47 1.38 -7.71 -15.18
N THR A 48 1.92 -8.86 -15.58
CA THR A 48 1.59 -10.17 -15.01
C THR A 48 2.76 -10.68 -14.18
N LEU A 49 2.48 -11.21 -12.99
CA LEU A 49 3.47 -11.94 -12.20
C LEU A 49 3.66 -13.35 -12.80
N ASP A 50 4.90 -13.78 -13.01
CA ASP A 50 5.21 -15.09 -13.56
C ASP A 50 6.48 -15.67 -12.92
N PRO A 51 6.37 -16.81 -12.21
CA PRO A 51 5.15 -17.58 -12.01
C PRO A 51 4.16 -16.90 -11.05
N SER A 52 2.86 -17.08 -11.30
CA SER A 52 1.78 -16.77 -10.34
C SER A 52 1.31 -18.06 -9.69
N THR A 53 1.26 -18.08 -8.36
CA THR A 53 0.86 -19.27 -7.59
C THR A 53 -0.27 -18.89 -6.64
N ALA A 54 -1.32 -19.69 -6.59
CA ALA A 54 -2.43 -19.49 -5.67
C ALA A 54 -1.94 -19.42 -4.21
N GLY A 55 -2.51 -18.50 -3.43
CA GLY A 55 -2.11 -18.23 -2.05
C GLY A 55 -0.83 -17.40 -1.90
N ASN A 56 -0.20 -17.00 -3.02
CA ASN A 56 0.95 -16.10 -3.01
C ASN A 56 0.56 -14.73 -3.61
N ASN A 57 -0.45 -14.11 -3.02
CA ASN A 57 -1.04 -12.87 -3.51
C ASN A 57 -0.01 -11.72 -3.44
N PRO A 58 0.08 -10.88 -4.50
CA PRO A 58 0.89 -9.68 -4.43
C PRO A 58 0.25 -8.66 -3.49
N GLU A 59 1.09 -7.82 -2.86
CA GLU A 59 0.56 -6.79 -1.95
C GLU A 59 1.29 -5.47 -2.13
N GLY A 60 2.60 -5.39 -1.85
CA GLY A 60 3.38 -4.18 -1.90
C GLY A 60 3.93 -3.84 -3.27
N VAL A 61 4.10 -2.55 -3.57
CA VAL A 61 4.81 -2.08 -4.77
C VAL A 61 5.76 -0.92 -4.45
N ALA A 62 6.96 -0.96 -5.03
CA ALA A 62 7.94 0.10 -4.91
C ALA A 62 8.62 0.39 -6.26
N TRP A 63 8.87 1.67 -6.55
CA TRP A 63 9.52 2.14 -7.76
C TRP A 63 10.94 2.65 -7.48
N ASP A 64 11.91 2.25 -8.29
CA ASP A 64 13.24 2.83 -8.33
C ASP A 64 13.46 3.65 -9.60
N SER A 65 13.48 4.96 -9.45
CA SER A 65 13.67 5.89 -10.58
C SER A 65 15.05 5.82 -11.21
N ARG A 66 16.07 5.31 -10.51
CA ARG A 66 17.44 5.21 -11.01
C ARG A 66 17.60 4.06 -11.98
N SER A 67 17.11 2.88 -11.61
CA SER A 67 17.17 1.69 -12.46
C SER A 67 15.97 1.57 -13.40
N GLN A 68 14.96 2.44 -13.26
CA GLN A 68 13.72 2.38 -14.03
C GLN A 68 12.99 1.05 -13.85
N THR A 69 13.04 0.50 -12.64
CA THR A 69 12.43 -0.79 -12.30
C THR A 69 11.47 -0.64 -11.12
N PHE A 70 10.49 -1.52 -11.05
CA PHE A 70 9.61 -1.63 -9.90
C PHE A 70 9.63 -3.05 -9.34
N PHE A 71 9.28 -3.12 -8.06
CA PHE A 71 9.28 -4.34 -7.26
C PHE A 71 7.88 -4.58 -6.73
N VAL A 72 7.46 -5.84 -6.68
CA VAL A 72 6.18 -6.28 -6.14
C VAL A 72 6.43 -7.42 -5.16
N GLY A 73 6.01 -7.22 -3.91
CA GLY A 73 6.11 -8.23 -2.85
C GLY A 73 4.89 -9.13 -2.84
N THR A 74 5.05 -10.34 -2.31
CA THR A 74 3.94 -11.30 -2.15
C THR A 74 3.82 -11.75 -0.71
N VAL A 75 2.58 -12.03 -0.29
CA VAL A 75 2.27 -12.68 0.98
C VAL A 75 2.14 -14.19 0.75
N GLY A 76 2.73 -14.98 1.63
CA GLY A 76 2.74 -16.46 1.54
C GLY A 76 4.08 -17.08 1.20
N THR A 77 4.95 -16.40 0.43
CA THR A 77 6.34 -16.85 0.20
C THR A 77 7.38 -15.77 0.41
N GLY A 78 6.97 -14.50 0.60
CA GLY A 78 7.88 -13.37 0.70
C GLY A 78 8.67 -13.10 -0.59
N THR A 79 8.32 -13.73 -1.70
CA THR A 79 8.99 -13.52 -2.98
C THR A 79 8.75 -12.09 -3.47
N ILE A 80 9.82 -11.42 -3.87
CA ILE A 80 9.75 -10.10 -4.46
C ILE A 80 10.06 -10.22 -5.94
N TYR A 81 9.11 -9.79 -6.76
CA TYR A 81 9.20 -9.75 -8.22
C TYR A 81 9.74 -8.41 -8.68
N ARG A 82 10.29 -8.37 -9.89
CA ARG A 82 10.83 -7.16 -10.51
C ARG A 82 10.48 -7.08 -12.00
N ALA A 83 10.21 -5.85 -12.47
CA ALA A 83 10.08 -5.52 -13.89
C ALA A 83 10.47 -4.05 -14.16
N SER A 84 10.70 -3.70 -15.41
CA SER A 84 10.73 -2.31 -15.88
C SER A 84 9.38 -1.93 -16.50
N LEU A 85 9.13 -0.63 -16.70
CA LEU A 85 7.90 -0.18 -17.39
C LEU A 85 7.82 -0.64 -18.87
N ARG A 86 8.92 -1.15 -19.44
CA ARG A 86 8.95 -1.69 -20.82
C ARG A 86 8.49 -3.14 -20.89
N ASP A 87 8.64 -3.88 -19.79
CA ASP A 87 8.24 -5.29 -19.69
C ASP A 87 6.71 -5.42 -19.65
N THR A 88 6.22 -6.64 -19.81
CA THR A 88 4.82 -7.03 -19.58
C THR A 88 4.69 -8.04 -18.45
N THR A 89 5.81 -8.55 -17.99
CA THR A 89 5.87 -9.64 -17.01
C THR A 89 6.87 -9.30 -15.91
N LEU A 90 6.47 -9.48 -14.66
CA LEU A 90 7.36 -9.44 -13.51
C LEU A 90 7.97 -10.84 -13.29
N ARG A 91 9.26 -10.86 -12.98
CA ARG A 91 10.01 -12.09 -12.67
C ARG A 91 10.52 -12.07 -11.23
N PRO A 92 10.64 -13.23 -10.57
CA PRO A 92 11.25 -13.31 -9.24
C PRO A 92 12.64 -12.65 -9.23
N PHE A 93 12.89 -11.85 -8.22
CA PHE A 93 14.16 -11.16 -8.00
C PHE A 93 14.78 -11.53 -6.65
N ILE A 94 13.96 -11.55 -5.60
CA ILE A 94 14.36 -12.03 -4.27
C ILE A 94 13.39 -13.17 -3.92
N THR A 95 13.94 -14.33 -3.63
CA THR A 95 13.18 -15.47 -3.12
C THR A 95 13.81 -15.88 -1.79
N PRO A 96 13.14 -15.66 -0.65
CA PRO A 96 13.66 -16.12 0.62
C PRO A 96 13.91 -17.62 0.62
N PRO A 97 14.97 -18.11 1.26
CA PRO A 97 15.18 -19.55 1.44
C PRO A 97 14.00 -20.19 2.18
N ALA A 98 13.64 -21.43 1.83
CA ALA A 98 12.52 -22.14 2.46
C ALA A 98 12.61 -22.28 3.99
N ALA A 99 13.82 -22.17 4.55
CA ALA A 99 14.08 -22.17 5.99
C ALA A 99 14.03 -20.76 6.62
N ASP A 100 13.91 -19.71 5.82
CA ASP A 100 13.80 -18.35 6.31
C ASP A 100 12.33 -18.06 6.63
N PRO A 101 12.00 -17.55 7.84
CA PRO A 101 10.63 -17.15 8.16
C PRO A 101 10.14 -15.91 7.40
N ALA A 102 10.91 -15.37 6.45
CA ALA A 102 10.53 -14.24 5.60
C ALA A 102 9.49 -14.67 4.55
N ASP A 103 8.36 -15.22 5.01
CA ASP A 103 7.27 -15.73 4.17
C ASP A 103 6.31 -14.63 3.69
N SER A 104 6.61 -13.38 3.98
CA SER A 104 5.72 -12.26 3.67
C SER A 104 6.51 -11.01 3.31
N ALA A 105 6.21 -10.42 2.14
CA ALA A 105 6.68 -9.12 1.70
C ALA A 105 5.44 -8.24 1.44
N VAL A 106 5.01 -7.50 2.46
CA VAL A 106 3.83 -6.65 2.47
C VAL A 106 4.20 -5.28 1.91
N GLY A 107 4.02 -4.20 2.65
CA GLY A 107 4.39 -2.86 2.18
C GLY A 107 5.87 -2.70 1.86
N MET A 108 6.18 -1.94 0.82
CA MET A 108 7.57 -1.75 0.37
C MET A 108 7.85 -0.33 -0.08
N LYS A 109 9.08 0.14 0.16
CA LYS A 109 9.58 1.42 -0.39
C LYS A 109 11.04 1.30 -0.81
N VAL A 110 11.38 1.98 -1.90
CA VAL A 110 12.79 2.14 -2.34
C VAL A 110 13.31 3.49 -1.88
N SER A 111 14.48 3.48 -1.26
CA SER A 111 15.22 4.71 -0.94
C SER A 111 16.71 4.46 -0.95
N ARG A 112 17.46 5.34 -1.63
CA ARG A 112 18.94 5.36 -1.62
C ARG A 112 19.60 4.02 -1.92
N GLY A 113 19.07 3.29 -2.93
CA GLY A 113 19.60 1.99 -3.35
C GLY A 113 19.24 0.82 -2.46
N LYS A 114 18.28 1.01 -1.55
CA LYS A 114 17.75 -0.04 -0.66
C LYS A 114 16.27 -0.22 -0.89
N LEU A 115 15.83 -1.47 -0.77
CA LEU A 115 14.42 -1.86 -0.71
C LEU A 115 14.09 -2.19 0.74
N TYR A 116 13.17 -1.45 1.33
CA TYR A 116 12.63 -1.68 2.67
C TYR A 116 11.34 -2.45 2.54
N VAL A 117 11.15 -3.45 3.39
CA VAL A 117 10.01 -4.38 3.31
C VAL A 117 9.43 -4.61 4.69
N ALA A 118 8.13 -4.43 4.83
CA ALA A 118 7.35 -4.84 6.00
C ALA A 118 7.01 -6.32 5.87
N GLY A 119 7.38 -7.12 6.87
CA GLY A 119 7.32 -8.58 6.81
C GLY A 119 6.06 -9.22 7.39
N GLY A 120 4.95 -8.49 7.49
CA GLY A 120 3.67 -9.05 7.94
C GLY A 120 3.75 -9.68 9.34
N THR A 121 3.27 -10.91 9.45
CA THR A 121 3.25 -11.70 10.70
C THR A 121 4.62 -12.14 11.18
N THR A 122 5.67 -12.04 10.36
CA THR A 122 7.04 -12.36 10.79
C THR A 122 7.54 -11.42 11.89
N GLY A 123 6.94 -10.23 12.01
CA GLY A 123 7.38 -9.19 12.93
C GLY A 123 8.72 -8.58 12.56
N SER A 124 9.19 -8.78 11.33
CA SER A 124 10.49 -8.32 10.86
C SER A 124 10.37 -7.23 9.81
N ILE A 125 11.32 -6.30 9.83
CA ILE A 125 11.50 -5.28 8.79
C ILE A 125 12.79 -5.63 8.07
N TYR A 126 12.71 -5.89 6.76
CA TYR A 126 13.85 -6.29 5.95
C TYR A 126 14.38 -5.11 5.14
N VAL A 127 15.69 -5.08 4.95
CA VAL A 127 16.37 -4.11 4.08
C VAL A 127 17.26 -4.86 3.10
N TYR A 128 16.96 -4.74 1.82
CA TYR A 128 17.71 -5.40 0.75
C TYR A 128 18.47 -4.37 -0.10
N ASP A 129 19.60 -4.80 -0.67
CA ASP A 129 20.26 -4.07 -1.77
C ASP A 129 19.46 -4.26 -3.07
N ILE A 130 18.99 -3.18 -3.69
CA ILE A 130 18.11 -3.27 -4.87
C ILE A 130 18.81 -3.77 -6.12
N ARG A 131 20.13 -3.74 -6.17
CA ARG A 131 20.92 -4.18 -7.33
C ARG A 131 21.16 -5.68 -7.30
N THR A 132 21.43 -6.23 -6.12
CA THR A 132 21.82 -7.63 -5.94
C THR A 132 20.71 -8.50 -5.36
N GLY A 133 19.73 -7.92 -4.67
CA GLY A 133 18.73 -8.64 -3.88
C GLY A 133 19.28 -9.18 -2.55
N ALA A 134 20.51 -8.85 -2.18
CA ALA A 134 21.10 -9.32 -0.94
C ALA A 134 20.44 -8.67 0.27
N LEU A 135 20.15 -9.48 1.30
CA LEU A 135 19.68 -8.99 2.59
C LEU A 135 20.83 -8.21 3.28
N MET A 136 20.59 -6.94 3.59
CA MET A 136 21.56 -6.05 4.24
C MET A 136 21.31 -5.94 5.74
N ALA A 137 20.03 -5.96 6.16
CA ALA A 137 19.64 -5.85 7.56
C ALA A 137 18.26 -6.45 7.77
N ARG A 138 18.03 -6.90 9.00
CA ARG A 138 16.74 -7.36 9.51
C ARG A 138 16.53 -6.77 10.90
N PHE A 139 15.36 -6.21 11.15
CA PHE A 139 15.00 -5.58 12.41
C PHE A 139 13.73 -6.24 12.96
N GLU A 140 13.77 -6.66 14.22
CA GLU A 140 12.69 -7.43 14.86
C GLU A 140 11.82 -6.53 15.72
N THR A 141 10.51 -6.62 15.54
CA THR A 141 9.51 -5.94 16.38
C THR A 141 8.81 -6.87 17.37
N GLY A 142 9.16 -8.16 17.34
CA GLY A 142 8.54 -9.22 18.12
C GLY A 142 7.25 -9.76 17.49
N SER A 143 6.72 -10.80 18.10
CA SER A 143 5.53 -11.53 17.61
C SER A 143 4.21 -10.83 17.94
N GLY A 144 3.12 -11.30 17.33
CA GLY A 144 1.75 -10.87 17.63
C GLY A 144 1.30 -9.61 16.90
N GLY A 145 2.15 -9.06 16.02
CA GLY A 145 1.81 -7.96 15.12
C GLY A 145 1.60 -8.42 13.68
N PHE A 146 1.21 -7.47 12.84
CA PHE A 146 1.24 -7.58 11.38
C PHE A 146 1.81 -6.28 10.83
N LEU A 147 3.10 -6.31 10.46
CA LEU A 147 3.76 -5.15 9.85
C LEU A 147 3.23 -4.96 8.44
N ASN A 148 2.48 -3.88 8.23
CA ASN A 148 1.71 -3.73 7.00
C ASN A 148 2.43 -2.85 5.97
N ASP A 149 2.46 -1.54 6.14
CA ASP A 149 3.13 -0.64 5.19
C ASP A 149 4.21 0.19 5.89
N LEU A 150 5.05 0.84 5.12
CA LEU A 150 6.13 1.66 5.65
C LEU A 150 6.37 2.91 4.80
N VAL A 151 6.99 3.89 5.41
CA VAL A 151 7.49 5.08 4.71
C VAL A 151 8.93 5.35 5.11
N VAL A 152 9.72 5.79 4.14
CA VAL A 152 11.09 6.28 4.37
C VAL A 152 11.07 7.79 4.21
N THR A 153 11.47 8.52 5.26
CA THR A 153 11.53 9.97 5.25
C THR A 153 12.73 10.48 4.43
N GLU A 154 12.73 11.75 4.09
CA GLU A 154 13.86 12.38 3.39
C GLU A 154 15.16 12.30 4.20
N GLU A 155 15.05 12.36 5.53
CA GLU A 155 16.19 12.21 6.44
C GLU A 155 16.73 10.78 6.49
N GLY A 156 15.89 9.80 6.13
CA GLY A 156 16.23 8.38 6.05
C GLY A 156 15.74 7.55 7.24
N ASP A 157 14.89 8.11 8.07
CA ASP A 157 14.15 7.36 9.09
C ASP A 157 13.03 6.56 8.44
N VAL A 158 12.66 5.44 9.04
CA VAL A 158 11.61 4.54 8.55
C VAL A 158 10.53 4.42 9.61
N TYR A 159 9.27 4.59 9.20
CA TYR A 159 8.11 4.33 10.04
C TYR A 159 7.29 3.21 9.41
N VAL A 160 6.87 2.23 10.24
CA VAL A 160 6.14 1.03 9.79
C VAL A 160 4.86 0.92 10.59
N THR A 161 3.74 0.71 9.92
CA THR A 161 2.44 0.45 10.55
C THR A 161 2.33 -0.99 11.02
N ASP A 162 1.61 -1.19 12.12
CA ASP A 162 1.25 -2.51 12.64
C ASP A 162 -0.28 -2.63 12.69
N SER A 163 -0.83 -3.55 11.92
CA SER A 163 -2.29 -3.69 11.84
C SER A 163 -2.90 -4.32 13.06
N PHE A 164 -2.15 -5.12 13.83
CA PHE A 164 -2.69 -5.88 14.97
C PHE A 164 -2.30 -5.33 16.32
N ARG A 165 -1.23 -4.54 16.40
CA ARG A 165 -0.80 -3.84 17.61
C ARG A 165 -0.97 -2.33 17.42
N PRO A 166 -1.44 -1.55 18.41
CA PRO A 166 -1.65 -0.12 18.30
C PRO A 166 -0.30 0.64 18.33
N MET A 167 0.57 0.30 17.41
CA MET A 167 1.94 0.79 17.32
C MET A 167 2.31 1.24 15.92
N LEU A 168 3.15 2.28 15.83
CA LEU A 168 4.08 2.48 14.74
C LEU A 168 5.47 2.06 15.20
N TRP A 169 6.23 1.48 14.29
CA TRP A 169 7.62 1.13 14.54
C TRP A 169 8.53 2.11 13.84
N HIS A 170 9.51 2.63 14.56
CA HIS A 170 10.46 3.60 14.06
C HIS A 170 11.87 3.01 14.02
N LEU A 171 12.51 3.11 12.86
CA LEU A 171 13.93 2.84 12.63
C LEU A 171 14.64 4.15 12.31
N THR A 172 15.63 4.51 13.11
CA THR A 172 16.43 5.69 12.82
C THR A 172 17.36 5.43 11.63
N ARG A 173 17.72 6.50 10.93
CA ARG A 173 18.75 6.45 9.89
C ARG A 173 20.07 5.82 10.41
N ALA A 174 20.40 6.06 11.67
CA ALA A 174 21.60 5.48 12.29
C ALA A 174 21.52 3.94 12.37
N MET A 175 20.37 3.38 12.78
CA MET A 175 20.12 1.94 12.78
C MET A 175 20.24 1.36 11.37
N ILE A 176 19.62 2.00 10.38
CA ILE A 176 19.69 1.59 8.98
C ILE A 176 21.12 1.58 8.46
N LYS A 177 21.92 2.58 8.82
CA LYS A 177 23.35 2.65 8.45
C LYS A 177 24.18 1.57 9.14
N ALA A 178 23.89 1.29 10.41
CA ALA A 178 24.57 0.25 11.18
C ALA A 178 24.15 -1.16 10.77
N GLY A 179 22.97 -1.33 10.16
CA GLY A 179 22.38 -2.63 9.83
C GLY A 179 21.89 -3.40 11.07
N THR A 180 21.80 -2.73 12.22
CA THR A 180 21.40 -3.33 13.48
C THR A 180 20.78 -2.29 14.41
N GLY A 181 19.98 -2.76 15.40
CA GLY A 181 19.31 -1.93 16.39
C GLY A 181 17.92 -2.48 16.71
N THR A 182 17.31 -1.98 17.78
CA THR A 182 15.95 -2.34 18.19
C THR A 182 14.97 -1.28 17.69
N PRO A 183 13.96 -1.62 16.88
CA PRO A 183 12.93 -0.68 16.45
C PRO A 183 12.25 -0.02 17.67
N GLN A 184 12.01 1.26 17.59
CA GLN A 184 11.35 2.02 18.65
C GLN A 184 9.83 1.94 18.46
N ALA A 185 9.10 1.51 19.49
CA ALA A 185 7.65 1.48 19.48
C ALA A 185 7.08 2.87 19.77
N ILE A 186 6.20 3.35 18.89
CA ILE A 186 5.40 4.56 19.09
C ILE A 186 3.95 4.12 19.29
N ASN A 187 3.45 4.24 20.53
CA ASN A 187 2.05 3.90 20.84
C ASN A 187 1.10 4.92 20.19
N VAL A 188 0.11 4.45 19.46
CA VAL A 188 -0.90 5.26 18.78
C VAL A 188 -2.32 5.07 19.35
N GLY A 189 -2.54 4.08 20.18
CA GLY A 189 -3.73 4.02 21.04
C GLY A 189 -3.51 4.88 22.28
N PRO A 190 -4.51 5.52 22.85
CA PRO A 190 -5.96 5.42 22.67
C PRO A 190 -6.55 6.29 21.56
N GLU A 191 -5.76 7.09 20.86
CA GLU A 191 -6.27 8.04 19.86
C GLU A 191 -6.78 7.33 18.60
N ILE A 192 -6.18 6.17 18.24
CA ILE A 192 -6.61 5.31 17.15
C ILE A 192 -7.15 4.02 17.77
N ALA A 193 -8.46 3.84 17.70
CA ALA A 193 -9.10 2.63 18.21
C ALA A 193 -8.68 1.41 17.38
N TYR A 194 -8.30 0.34 18.08
CA TYR A 194 -7.97 -0.96 17.49
C TYR A 194 -9.04 -1.99 17.82
N THR A 195 -9.47 -2.71 16.80
CA THR A 195 -10.35 -3.87 16.93
C THR A 195 -9.52 -5.13 16.78
N THR A 196 -9.55 -6.00 17.79
CA THR A 196 -8.80 -7.26 17.79
C THR A 196 -9.21 -8.14 16.61
N GLY A 197 -8.22 -8.71 15.93
CA GLY A 197 -8.44 -9.58 14.77
C GLY A 197 -8.80 -8.88 13.48
N GLN A 198 -8.80 -7.53 13.46
CA GLN A 198 -9.04 -6.73 12.26
C GLN A 198 -7.75 -6.05 11.79
N PHE A 199 -7.67 -5.77 10.48
CA PHE A 199 -6.63 -4.92 9.93
C PHE A 199 -6.94 -3.46 10.27
N ASN A 200 -6.24 -2.93 11.28
CA ASN A 200 -6.42 -1.55 11.73
C ASN A 200 -5.52 -0.61 10.92
N LEU A 201 -4.34 -0.22 11.43
CA LEU A 201 -3.42 0.61 10.65
C LEU A 201 -2.89 -0.15 9.45
N ASN A 202 -2.89 0.53 8.30
CA ASN A 202 -2.47 0.00 7.01
C ASN A 202 -1.52 0.98 6.32
N GLY A 203 -1.89 1.57 5.19
CA GLY A 203 -1.07 2.48 4.43
C GLY A 203 -0.56 3.67 5.22
N ILE A 204 0.66 4.14 4.90
CA ILE A 204 1.33 5.25 5.55
C ILE A 204 2.09 6.11 4.56
N VAL A 205 2.03 7.43 4.72
CA VAL A 205 2.85 8.40 3.98
C VAL A 205 3.42 9.45 4.92
N ALA A 206 4.60 10.01 4.55
CA ALA A 206 5.22 11.11 5.26
C ALA A 206 4.94 12.44 4.56
N ARG A 207 4.81 13.50 5.36
CA ARG A 207 4.64 14.88 4.93
C ARG A 207 5.61 15.79 5.68
N ARG A 208 5.87 16.96 5.11
CA ARG A 208 6.66 18.02 5.77
C ARG A 208 8.00 17.51 6.31
N ASP A 209 8.77 16.86 5.45
CA ASP A 209 10.09 16.32 5.77
C ASP A 209 10.04 15.28 6.92
N GLY A 210 8.98 14.46 6.95
CA GLY A 210 8.81 13.41 7.96
C GLY A 210 8.34 13.89 9.34
N ARG A 211 7.98 15.18 9.49
CA ARG A 211 7.40 15.71 10.74
C ARG A 211 5.94 15.31 10.94
N GLU A 212 5.27 14.96 9.89
CA GLU A 212 3.88 14.53 9.89
C GLU A 212 3.77 13.23 9.11
N LEU A 213 3.06 12.26 9.69
CA LEU A 213 2.66 11.04 9.01
C LEU A 213 1.15 11.08 8.81
N ILE A 214 0.68 10.59 7.68
CA ILE A 214 -0.73 10.28 7.47
C ILE A 214 -0.84 8.77 7.36
N VAL A 215 -1.75 8.20 8.13
CA VAL A 215 -2.04 6.76 8.14
C VAL A 215 -3.52 6.53 7.88
N VAL A 216 -3.86 5.40 7.29
CA VAL A 216 -5.23 4.92 7.17
C VAL A 216 -5.46 3.76 8.14
N SER A 217 -6.62 3.75 8.76
CA SER A 217 -7.14 2.58 9.46
C SER A 217 -8.24 1.96 8.60
N THR A 218 -7.96 0.80 8.03
CA THR A 218 -8.86 0.12 7.11
C THR A 218 -10.17 -0.24 7.79
N PHE A 219 -10.10 -0.87 8.97
CA PHE A 219 -11.30 -1.32 9.69
C PHE A 219 -12.20 -0.15 10.14
N SER A 220 -11.62 0.97 10.61
CA SER A 220 -12.41 2.14 11.03
C SER A 220 -12.69 3.12 9.88
N GLU A 221 -12.26 2.81 8.66
CA GLU A 221 -12.43 3.62 7.44
C GLU A 221 -12.00 5.08 7.64
N SER A 222 -10.90 5.28 8.36
CA SER A 222 -10.52 6.60 8.85
C SER A 222 -9.06 6.93 8.55
N LEU A 223 -8.81 8.20 8.27
CA LEU A 223 -7.48 8.77 8.11
C LEU A 223 -7.06 9.52 9.37
N PHE A 224 -5.81 9.37 9.75
CA PHE A 224 -5.22 10.08 10.89
C PHE A 224 -3.94 10.77 10.50
N ARG A 225 -3.72 11.98 11.04
CA ARG A 225 -2.43 12.66 11.02
C ARG A 225 -1.73 12.45 12.35
N ILE A 226 -0.46 12.10 12.30
CA ILE A 226 0.41 11.90 13.45
C ILE A 226 1.57 12.89 13.35
N ASP A 227 1.63 13.84 14.27
CA ASP A 227 2.73 14.79 14.37
C ASP A 227 3.89 14.14 15.14
N ILE A 228 5.07 14.10 14.55
CA ILE A 228 6.27 13.44 15.10
C ILE A 228 7.20 14.45 15.74
N ASP A 229 7.65 14.17 16.96
CA ASP A 229 8.72 14.92 17.62
C ASP A 229 10.09 14.48 17.07
N ARG A 230 10.83 15.43 16.51
CA ARG A 230 12.16 15.15 15.92
C ARG A 230 13.24 14.77 16.94
N HIS A 231 13.06 15.15 18.20
CA HIS A 231 14.09 14.90 19.22
C HIS A 231 14.04 13.49 19.79
N ASN A 232 12.83 12.93 19.92
CA ASN A 232 12.62 11.61 20.50
C ASN A 232 11.78 10.66 19.64
N SER A 233 11.36 11.13 18.46
CA SER A 233 10.53 10.37 17.49
C SER A 233 9.18 9.88 18.06
N ALA A 234 8.73 10.46 19.18
CA ALA A 234 7.44 10.15 19.75
C ALA A 234 6.30 10.83 18.98
N ALA A 235 5.12 10.26 19.01
CA ALA A 235 3.91 10.96 18.56
C ALA A 235 3.61 12.11 19.53
N ARG A 236 3.62 13.36 19.02
CA ARG A 236 3.26 14.56 19.80
C ARG A 236 1.75 14.75 19.86
N LYS A 237 1.09 14.46 18.74
CA LYS A 237 -0.34 14.64 18.57
C LYS A 237 -0.84 13.72 17.47
N ILE A 238 -1.96 13.06 17.72
CA ILE A 238 -2.69 12.28 16.75
C ILE A 238 -4.04 12.95 16.52
N THR A 239 -4.42 13.17 15.28
CA THR A 239 -5.65 13.87 14.91
C THR A 239 -6.36 13.09 13.81
N LYS A 240 -7.63 12.73 14.02
CA LYS A 240 -8.47 12.19 12.96
C LYS A 240 -8.69 13.27 11.90
N ILE A 241 -8.48 12.93 10.64
CA ILE A 241 -8.72 13.83 9.50
C ILE A 241 -10.22 13.79 9.18
N ASP A 242 -10.85 14.95 9.04
CA ASP A 242 -12.23 15.05 8.53
C ASP A 242 -12.22 14.71 7.02
N ALA A 243 -12.49 13.44 6.72
CA ALA A 243 -12.43 12.84 5.40
C ALA A 243 -13.64 11.93 5.16
N PRO A 244 -13.96 11.58 3.90
CA PRO A 244 -14.89 10.48 3.63
C PRO A 244 -14.43 9.18 4.30
N ALA A 245 -15.38 8.32 4.67
CA ALA A 245 -15.08 6.97 5.10
C ALA A 245 -14.50 6.17 3.93
N LEU A 246 -13.31 5.61 4.11
CA LEU A 246 -12.61 4.83 3.09
C LEU A 246 -11.94 3.64 3.78
N ALA A 247 -12.35 2.43 3.42
CA ALA A 247 -11.65 1.19 3.81
C ALA A 247 -10.31 1.12 3.05
N GLY A 248 -9.47 2.16 3.28
CA GLY A 248 -8.21 2.35 2.56
C GLY A 248 -7.18 1.30 2.94
N ASP A 249 -6.43 0.88 1.94
CA ASP A 249 -5.28 0.00 2.05
C ASP A 249 -4.00 0.82 1.85
N GLY A 250 -3.43 0.89 0.67
CA GLY A 250 -2.23 1.66 0.39
C GLY A 250 -2.47 3.18 0.25
N LEU A 251 -1.47 3.96 0.62
CA LEU A 251 -1.47 5.42 0.49
C LEU A 251 -0.31 5.92 -0.39
N LEU A 252 -0.56 7.01 -1.12
CA LEU A 252 0.46 7.73 -1.87
C LEU A 252 0.23 9.24 -1.79
N ILE A 253 1.29 10.02 -1.60
CA ILE A 253 1.26 11.47 -1.84
C ILE A 253 1.79 11.73 -3.23
N ASP A 254 0.98 12.39 -4.04
CA ASP A 254 1.39 12.88 -5.35
C ASP A 254 0.88 14.29 -5.61
N ARG A 255 1.78 15.21 -6.01
CA ARG A 255 1.45 16.64 -6.29
C ARG A 255 0.64 17.30 -5.17
N GLY A 256 0.93 16.96 -3.93
CA GLY A 256 0.25 17.51 -2.74
C GLY A 256 -1.11 16.89 -2.44
N GLN A 257 -1.62 16.00 -3.28
CA GLN A 257 -2.84 15.22 -3.07
C GLN A 257 -2.52 13.90 -2.38
N LEU A 258 -3.46 13.39 -1.59
CA LEU A 258 -3.42 12.05 -1.00
C LEU A 258 -4.24 11.10 -1.88
N LEU A 259 -3.62 10.03 -2.33
CA LEU A 259 -4.27 8.94 -3.04
C LEU A 259 -4.49 7.79 -2.04
N VAL A 260 -5.70 7.28 -1.99
CA VAL A 260 -6.12 6.16 -1.13
C VAL A 260 -6.60 5.02 -2.02
N VAL A 261 -5.98 3.87 -1.92
CA VAL A 261 -6.42 2.66 -2.63
C VAL A 261 -7.44 1.92 -1.79
N THR A 262 -8.51 1.42 -2.42
CA THR A 262 -9.48 0.50 -1.83
C THR A 262 -9.57 -0.77 -2.66
N GLY A 263 -9.83 -1.91 -2.01
CA GLY A 263 -9.91 -3.21 -2.68
C GLY A 263 -11.29 -3.54 -3.21
N ASP A 264 -12.34 -3.13 -2.50
CA ASP A 264 -13.73 -3.32 -2.89
C ASP A 264 -14.57 -2.09 -2.47
N PRO A 265 -15.03 -1.28 -3.45
CA PRO A 265 -14.67 -1.35 -4.87
C PRO A 265 -13.17 -1.10 -5.11
N ALA A 266 -12.62 -1.72 -6.18
CA ALA A 266 -11.22 -1.52 -6.57
C ALA A 266 -11.05 -0.15 -7.25
N GLU A 267 -10.59 0.84 -6.48
CA GLU A 267 -10.45 2.22 -6.95
C GLU A 267 -9.31 2.96 -6.24
N VAL A 268 -8.94 4.11 -6.79
CA VAL A 268 -8.02 5.05 -6.16
C VAL A 268 -8.73 6.38 -5.96
N THR A 269 -9.09 6.67 -4.72
CA THR A 269 -9.69 7.95 -4.36
C THR A 269 -8.61 9.02 -4.17
N VAL A 270 -8.67 10.09 -4.94
CA VAL A 270 -7.74 11.22 -4.87
C VAL A 270 -8.35 12.31 -3.99
N LEU A 271 -7.65 12.69 -2.93
CA LEU A 271 -8.09 13.63 -1.93
C LEU A 271 -7.25 14.92 -1.96
N ASN A 272 -7.91 16.06 -1.94
CA ASN A 272 -7.28 17.36 -1.63
C ASN A 272 -7.20 17.53 -0.13
N LEU A 273 -5.99 17.70 0.40
CA LEU A 273 -5.75 17.97 1.81
C LEU A 273 -5.81 19.46 2.10
N SER A 274 -6.41 19.84 3.24
CA SER A 274 -6.36 21.21 3.74
C SER A 274 -4.93 21.61 4.15
N ARG A 275 -4.67 22.91 4.33
CA ARG A 275 -3.35 23.45 4.69
C ARG A 275 -2.69 22.77 5.91
N HIS A 276 -3.49 22.32 6.86
CA HIS A 276 -3.02 21.68 8.09
C HIS A 276 -3.35 20.18 8.13
N ASP A 277 -3.68 19.59 6.99
CA ASP A 277 -4.04 18.17 6.86
C ASP A 277 -5.09 17.68 7.89
N SER A 278 -5.94 18.61 8.35
CA SER A 278 -7.05 18.32 9.26
C SER A 278 -8.34 17.94 8.55
N ARG A 279 -8.39 18.17 7.24
CA ARG A 279 -9.55 17.89 6.38
C ARG A 279 -9.07 17.37 5.03
N ALA A 280 -9.80 16.41 4.48
CA ALA A 280 -9.60 15.91 3.13
C ALA A 280 -10.94 15.85 2.38
N ARG A 281 -10.92 16.18 1.08
CA ARG A 281 -12.11 16.17 0.22
C ARG A 281 -11.78 15.47 -1.09
N VAL A 282 -12.72 14.66 -1.58
CA VAL A 282 -12.56 13.95 -2.85
C VAL A 282 -12.39 14.99 -3.97
N SER A 283 -11.31 14.81 -4.72
CA SER A 283 -11.04 15.53 -5.96
C SER A 283 -11.54 14.73 -7.17
N LYS A 284 -11.21 13.47 -7.19
CA LYS A 284 -11.62 12.50 -8.23
C LYS A 284 -11.43 11.07 -7.73
N VAL A 285 -12.02 10.13 -8.46
CA VAL A 285 -11.79 8.70 -8.29
C VAL A 285 -11.22 8.15 -9.59
N LEU A 286 -10.17 7.34 -9.50
CA LEU A 286 -9.57 6.64 -10.62
C LEU A 286 -10.02 5.19 -10.57
N THR A 287 -10.56 4.73 -11.68
CA THR A 287 -10.97 3.34 -11.90
C THR A 287 -10.47 2.88 -13.25
N ASP A 288 -10.26 1.59 -13.40
CA ASP A 288 -9.92 0.94 -14.67
C ASP A 288 -10.40 -0.49 -14.63
N SER A 289 -10.85 -1.03 -15.78
CA SER A 289 -11.36 -2.40 -15.86
C SER A 289 -10.33 -3.49 -15.55
N SER A 290 -9.05 -3.13 -15.49
CA SER A 290 -7.95 -4.02 -15.08
C SER A 290 -7.74 -4.07 -13.57
N MET A 291 -8.40 -3.20 -12.80
CA MET A 291 -8.29 -3.17 -11.34
C MET A 291 -9.28 -4.13 -10.69
N HIS A 292 -8.81 -4.93 -9.75
CA HIS A 292 -9.63 -5.84 -8.95
C HIS A 292 -8.91 -6.19 -7.65
N GLY A 293 -9.61 -6.13 -6.52
CA GLY A 293 -9.05 -6.44 -5.20
C GLY A 293 -7.73 -5.68 -4.94
N SER A 294 -7.71 -4.37 -5.26
CA SER A 294 -6.47 -3.57 -5.22
C SER A 294 -5.98 -3.36 -3.80
N SER A 295 -4.65 -3.41 -3.58
CA SER A 295 -4.04 -3.20 -2.26
C SER A 295 -3.27 -1.90 -2.18
N THR A 296 -2.25 -1.69 -3.00
CA THR A 296 -1.36 -0.55 -2.84
C THR A 296 -0.98 0.11 -4.17
N ILE A 297 -0.30 1.25 -4.07
CA ILE A 297 0.00 2.12 -5.19
C ILE A 297 1.41 2.71 -5.09
N ALA A 298 2.11 2.80 -6.24
CA ALA A 298 3.33 3.57 -6.36
C ALA A 298 3.28 4.51 -7.58
N HIS A 299 3.97 5.63 -7.47
CA HIS A 299 4.20 6.53 -8.60
C HIS A 299 5.44 6.08 -9.37
N ALA A 300 5.31 5.83 -10.69
CA ALA A 300 6.36 5.45 -11.60
C ALA A 300 6.28 6.30 -12.86
N GLU A 301 7.16 7.29 -13.00
CA GLU A 301 7.19 8.24 -14.13
C GLU A 301 5.82 8.94 -14.36
N ASN A 302 5.16 8.62 -15.47
CA ASN A 302 3.85 9.15 -15.83
C ASN A 302 2.70 8.17 -15.54
N ARG A 303 2.91 7.21 -14.62
CA ARG A 303 1.95 6.17 -14.26
C ARG A 303 1.80 6.01 -12.76
N TYR A 304 0.66 5.47 -12.38
CA TYR A 304 0.43 4.86 -11.08
C TYR A 304 0.43 3.34 -11.24
N LEU A 305 1.28 2.65 -10.52
CA LEU A 305 1.28 1.20 -10.43
C LEU A 305 0.35 0.81 -9.28
N VAL A 306 -0.75 0.12 -9.58
CA VAL A 306 -1.72 -0.37 -8.62
C VAL A 306 -1.66 -1.89 -8.60
N VAL A 307 -1.42 -2.47 -7.44
CA VAL A 307 -1.34 -3.92 -7.27
C VAL A 307 -2.75 -4.51 -7.16
N ASN A 308 -3.03 -5.54 -7.93
CA ASN A 308 -4.25 -6.33 -7.83
C ASN A 308 -3.97 -7.55 -6.94
N ALA A 309 -4.12 -7.37 -5.63
CA ALA A 309 -3.87 -8.40 -4.63
C ALA A 309 -4.91 -9.50 -4.64
N ASP A 310 -6.17 -9.13 -4.90
CA ASP A 310 -7.32 -10.03 -5.07
C ASP A 310 -7.43 -11.11 -3.98
N PHE A 311 -7.26 -10.71 -2.72
CA PHE A 311 -7.29 -11.64 -1.58
C PHE A 311 -8.59 -12.45 -1.46
N THR A 312 -9.69 -11.93 -2.00
CA THR A 312 -11.01 -12.57 -1.92
C THR A 312 -11.18 -13.71 -2.93
N HIS A 313 -10.66 -13.53 -4.15
CA HIS A 313 -10.86 -14.49 -5.26
C HIS A 313 -9.58 -15.21 -5.63
N SER A 314 -8.41 -14.58 -5.43
CA SER A 314 -7.08 -15.09 -5.80
C SER A 314 -7.02 -15.58 -7.26
N ALA A 315 -7.62 -14.79 -8.17
CA ALA A 315 -7.68 -15.11 -9.59
C ALA A 315 -6.28 -15.03 -10.23
N LEU A 316 -5.88 -16.08 -10.91
CA LEU A 316 -4.59 -16.15 -11.61
C LEU A 316 -4.75 -15.79 -13.11
N PRO A 317 -3.72 -15.16 -13.71
CA PRO A 317 -2.47 -14.71 -13.09
C PRO A 317 -2.66 -13.41 -12.29
N PHE A 318 -1.88 -13.23 -11.22
CA PHE A 318 -1.83 -11.95 -10.50
C PHE A 318 -1.24 -10.85 -11.37
N THR A 319 -1.73 -9.62 -11.17
CA THR A 319 -1.40 -8.50 -12.05
C THR A 319 -1.11 -7.20 -11.28
N VAL A 320 -0.50 -6.26 -12.01
CA VAL A 320 -0.35 -4.86 -11.61
C VAL A 320 -0.91 -4.00 -12.73
N SER A 321 -1.83 -3.10 -12.41
CA SER A 321 -2.42 -2.14 -13.33
C SER A 321 -1.61 -0.84 -13.31
N ALA A 322 -1.03 -0.45 -14.45
CA ALA A 322 -0.29 0.80 -14.58
C ALA A 322 -1.17 1.87 -15.23
N LEU A 323 -1.90 2.60 -14.39
CA LEU A 323 -2.82 3.66 -14.80
C LEU A 323 -2.05 4.88 -15.32
N PRO A 324 -2.54 5.60 -16.33
CA PRO A 324 -1.94 6.86 -16.73
C PRO A 324 -2.11 7.92 -15.62
N ARG A 325 -1.01 8.57 -15.26
CA ARG A 325 -1.02 9.72 -14.38
C ARG A 325 -1.38 10.97 -15.19
N GLY A 326 -2.64 11.40 -15.20
CA GLY A 326 -3.08 12.57 -15.92
C GLY A 326 -2.16 13.78 -15.77
N ARG A 327 -2.11 14.66 -16.78
CA ARG A 327 -1.40 15.95 -16.67
C ARG A 327 -2.02 16.78 -15.57
N SER A 328 -1.22 17.54 -14.82
CA SER A 328 -1.77 18.59 -13.97
C SER A 328 -2.45 19.60 -14.88
N GLU A 329 -3.75 19.84 -14.71
CA GLU A 329 -4.37 21.03 -15.26
C GLU A 329 -3.72 22.22 -14.54
N SER A 330 -2.88 22.97 -15.25
CA SER A 330 -2.39 24.25 -14.78
C SER A 330 -3.57 25.20 -14.81
N HIS A 331 -4.19 25.44 -13.64
CA HIS A 331 -5.05 26.60 -13.50
C HIS A 331 -4.15 27.85 -13.58
N HIS A 332 -4.27 28.56 -14.71
CA HIS A 332 -3.77 29.92 -14.88
C HIS A 332 -4.68 30.89 -14.15
#